data_b8c8bdb8629a14c5447a16f891b0fee2
#
_entry.id   b8c8bdb8629a14c5447a16f891b0fee2
#
_cell.length_a   1.000
_cell.length_b   1.000
_cell.length_c   1.000
_cell.angle_alpha   90.00
_cell.angle_beta   90.00
_cell.angle_gamma   90.00
#
_symmetry.space_group_name_H-M   'P 1'
#
loop_
_entity.id
_entity.type
_entity.pdbx_description
1 polymer ?
#
loop_
_entity_poly.entity_id
_entity_poly.type
_entity_poly.pdbx_seq_one_letter_code
_entity_poly.pdbx_strand_id
1 'polypeptide(L)'
;EVNRAKGEDCVLGGKGINVSGVLAELGCRNTALGFVAGETGAWLERGLAAQGITTDFIHLEQGMTRINVKIKAGQETELNGAGPDIPESAMEQLEAQLDKLAEGDILILAGSIPSSLPQTTYERLLARLEGHGVHTVVDATRDLLVNVLPYHPFLIKPNNHELGEIVGKVLTSD
;
A
#
# COMPACT_ATOMS: atom_id res chain seq x y z
N GLU A 1 19.66 20.41 20.02
CA GLU A 1 20.33 19.19 20.46
C GLU A 1 20.78 18.40 19.24
N VAL A 2 22.01 17.89 19.22
CA VAL A 2 22.55 17.09 18.11
C VAL A 2 22.64 15.65 18.59
N ASN A 3 21.87 14.78 17.93
CA ASN A 3 21.88 13.36 18.15
C ASN A 3 22.66 12.66 17.03
N ARG A 4 23.49 11.66 17.36
CA ARG A 4 24.24 10.86 16.40
C ARG A 4 23.75 9.42 16.47
N ALA A 5 23.37 8.88 15.30
CA ALA A 5 23.01 7.48 15.18
C ALA A 5 24.23 6.57 15.41
N LYS A 6 24.00 5.39 15.96
CA LYS A 6 25.04 4.34 16.13
C LYS A 6 25.09 3.39 14.93
N GLY A 7 24.08 3.39 14.10
CA GLY A 7 23.93 2.61 12.89
C GLY A 7 22.72 3.08 12.10
N GLU A 8 22.73 2.81 10.81
CA GLU A 8 21.70 3.23 9.87
C GLU A 8 21.46 2.08 8.88
N ASP A 9 20.19 1.72 8.72
CA ASP A 9 19.77 0.70 7.76
C ASP A 9 18.68 1.27 6.86
N CYS A 10 18.74 0.96 5.56
CA CYS A 10 17.70 1.27 4.61
C CYS A 10 17.03 -0.01 4.12
N VAL A 11 15.73 -0.10 4.29
CA VAL A 11 14.95 -1.26 3.85
C VAL A 11 13.87 -0.84 2.86
N LEU A 12 13.64 -1.67 1.86
CA LEU A 12 12.50 -1.53 0.97
C LEU A 12 11.24 -1.85 1.77
N GLY A 13 10.21 -1.03 1.65
CA GLY A 13 9.04 -1.19 2.49
C GLY A 13 7.78 -0.58 1.92
N GLY A 14 6.74 -0.75 2.71
CA GLY A 14 5.36 -0.43 2.38
C GLY A 14 4.51 -1.70 2.45
N LYS A 15 3.27 -1.60 2.94
CA LYS A 15 2.41 -2.79 3.12
C LYS A 15 2.28 -3.61 1.84
N GLY A 16 1.99 -2.97 0.69
CA GLY A 16 1.88 -3.66 -0.59
C GLY A 16 3.18 -4.33 -1.03
N ILE A 17 4.33 -3.65 -0.83
CA ILE A 17 5.65 -4.21 -1.13
C ILE A 17 5.95 -5.42 -0.26
N ASN A 18 5.63 -5.36 1.04
CA ASN A 18 5.81 -6.50 1.94
C ASN A 18 4.95 -7.71 1.52
N VAL A 19 3.72 -7.47 1.07
CA VAL A 19 2.86 -8.53 0.51
C VAL A 19 3.51 -9.14 -0.73
N SER A 20 4.01 -8.32 -1.66
CA SER A 20 4.70 -8.80 -2.87
C SER A 20 5.93 -9.64 -2.53
N GLY A 21 6.71 -9.24 -1.53
CA GLY A 21 7.85 -10.01 -1.05
C GLY A 21 7.45 -11.38 -0.51
N VAL A 22 6.45 -11.44 0.36
CA VAL A 22 5.93 -12.72 0.90
C VAL A 22 5.40 -13.61 -0.21
N LEU A 23 4.65 -13.08 -1.17
CA LEU A 23 4.14 -13.84 -2.31
C LEU A 23 5.28 -14.39 -3.17
N ALA A 24 6.32 -13.62 -3.40
CA ALA A 24 7.50 -14.06 -4.14
C ALA A 24 8.22 -15.23 -3.43
N GLU A 25 8.42 -15.13 -2.12
CA GLU A 25 9.00 -16.22 -1.30
C GLU A 25 8.15 -17.51 -1.34
N LEU A 26 6.83 -17.35 -1.44
CA LEU A 26 5.89 -18.48 -1.59
C LEU A 26 5.81 -19.03 -3.04
N GLY A 27 6.58 -18.48 -3.97
CA GLY A 27 6.54 -18.85 -5.38
C GLY A 27 5.29 -18.39 -6.13
N CYS A 28 4.52 -17.45 -5.55
CA CYS A 28 3.33 -16.88 -6.17
C CYS A 28 3.73 -15.68 -7.05
N ARG A 29 3.43 -15.76 -8.35
CA ARG A 29 3.62 -14.62 -9.26
C ARG A 29 2.71 -13.47 -8.86
N ASN A 30 3.28 -12.29 -8.77
CA ASN A 30 2.55 -11.08 -8.47
C ASN A 30 3.21 -9.89 -9.16
N THR A 31 2.47 -8.79 -9.26
CA THR A 31 2.98 -7.50 -9.79
C THR A 31 2.63 -6.41 -8.78
N ALA A 32 3.64 -5.68 -8.32
CA ALA A 32 3.44 -4.53 -7.47
C ALA A 32 3.07 -3.30 -8.31
N LEU A 33 1.94 -2.69 -7.98
CA LEU A 33 1.45 -1.44 -8.57
C LEU A 33 1.58 -0.30 -7.57
N GLY A 34 1.66 0.92 -8.07
CA GLY A 34 1.71 2.13 -7.25
C GLY A 34 2.42 3.28 -7.96
N PHE A 35 2.75 4.30 -7.20
CA PHE A 35 3.37 5.52 -7.72
C PHE A 35 4.77 5.66 -7.15
N VAL A 36 5.72 5.98 -8.02
CA VAL A 36 7.11 6.23 -7.64
C VAL A 36 7.59 7.56 -8.23
N ALA A 37 8.56 8.20 -7.57
CA ALA A 37 9.13 9.45 -8.01
C ALA A 37 10.61 9.56 -7.62
N GLY A 38 11.39 10.23 -8.45
CA GLY A 38 12.76 10.61 -8.18
C GLY A 38 13.70 9.43 -7.89
N GLU A 39 14.86 9.74 -7.34
CA GLU A 39 15.90 8.75 -7.05
C GLU A 39 15.47 7.69 -6.04
N THR A 40 14.63 8.05 -5.06
CA THR A 40 14.12 7.10 -4.08
C THR A 40 13.17 6.07 -4.71
N GLY A 41 12.40 6.49 -5.72
CA GLY A 41 11.58 5.59 -6.54
C GLY A 41 12.44 4.63 -7.36
N ALA A 42 13.42 5.16 -8.07
CA ALA A 42 14.36 4.37 -8.85
C ALA A 42 15.16 3.37 -7.98
N TRP A 43 15.55 3.79 -6.77
CA TRP A 43 16.20 2.89 -5.81
C TRP A 43 15.27 1.75 -5.36
N LEU A 44 14.00 2.07 -5.07
CA LEU A 44 12.98 1.07 -4.70
C LEU A 44 12.81 0.03 -5.81
N GLU A 45 12.61 0.46 -7.06
CA GLU A 45 12.42 -0.45 -8.19
C GLU A 45 13.63 -1.36 -8.43
N ARG A 46 14.85 -0.79 -8.41
CA ARG A 46 16.08 -1.60 -8.55
C ARG A 46 16.18 -2.66 -7.45
N GLY A 47 15.84 -2.29 -6.22
CA GLY A 47 15.89 -3.21 -5.10
C GLY A 47 14.85 -4.33 -5.19
N LEU A 48 13.62 -4.02 -5.62
CA LEU A 48 12.57 -5.01 -5.84
C LEU A 48 12.90 -5.95 -6.99
N ALA A 49 13.42 -5.43 -8.09
CA ALA A 49 13.89 -6.24 -9.21
C ALA A 49 14.99 -7.22 -8.78
N ALA A 50 15.92 -6.79 -7.92
CA ALA A 50 16.97 -7.66 -7.36
C ALA A 50 16.39 -8.78 -6.48
N GLN A 51 15.21 -8.59 -5.90
CA GLN A 51 14.47 -9.60 -5.13
C GLN A 51 13.54 -10.46 -6.01
N GLY A 52 13.55 -10.26 -7.34
CA GLY A 52 12.69 -10.99 -8.26
C GLY A 52 11.22 -10.56 -8.24
N ILE A 53 10.90 -9.41 -7.66
CA ILE A 53 9.54 -8.86 -7.61
C ILE A 53 9.28 -8.07 -8.89
N THR A 54 8.21 -8.42 -9.60
CA THR A 54 7.74 -7.68 -10.77
C THR A 54 7.05 -6.39 -10.34
N THR A 55 7.39 -5.28 -10.98
CA THR A 55 6.76 -3.97 -10.74
C THR A 55 6.17 -3.41 -12.02
N ASP A 56 5.05 -2.71 -11.93
CA ASP A 56 4.45 -1.90 -12.99
C ASP A 56 4.04 -0.55 -12.39
N PHE A 57 5.06 0.17 -11.86
CA PHE A 57 4.86 1.45 -11.20
C PHE A 57 4.65 2.60 -12.17
N ILE A 58 3.81 3.54 -11.78
CA ILE A 58 3.59 4.79 -12.48
C ILE A 58 4.62 5.80 -11.98
N HIS A 59 5.43 6.32 -12.90
CA HIS A 59 6.48 7.29 -12.61
C HIS A 59 5.93 8.70 -12.62
N LEU A 60 6.02 9.38 -11.47
CA LEU A 60 5.63 10.77 -11.34
C LEU A 60 6.81 11.68 -11.71
N GLU A 61 6.51 12.79 -12.40
CA GLU A 61 7.52 13.74 -12.88
C GLU A 61 8.19 14.53 -11.76
N GLN A 62 7.50 14.71 -10.63
CA GLN A 62 7.95 15.56 -9.52
C GLN A 62 7.91 14.84 -8.18
N GLY A 63 8.75 15.31 -7.28
CA GLY A 63 8.82 14.79 -5.92
C GLY A 63 9.78 13.61 -5.75
N MET A 64 9.57 12.87 -4.69
CA MET A 64 10.32 11.66 -4.37
C MET A 64 9.41 10.63 -3.71
N THR A 65 9.66 9.35 -3.98
CA THR A 65 8.99 8.26 -3.27
C THR A 65 9.22 8.39 -1.76
N ARG A 66 8.16 8.19 -1.00
CA ARG A 66 8.11 8.42 0.44
C ARG A 66 9.20 7.66 1.19
N ILE A 67 9.85 8.38 2.11
CA ILE A 67 10.76 7.80 3.10
C ILE A 67 10.09 7.88 4.46
N ASN A 68 10.09 6.78 5.19
CA ASN A 68 9.73 6.74 6.60
C ASN A 68 10.98 6.51 7.42
N VAL A 69 11.20 7.34 8.43
CA VAL A 69 12.36 7.23 9.33
C VAL A 69 11.89 6.67 10.66
N LYS A 70 12.53 5.58 11.10
CA LYS A 70 12.32 4.99 12.42
C LYS A 70 13.53 5.24 13.29
N ILE A 71 13.34 6.00 14.36
CA ILE A 71 14.40 6.31 15.34
C ILE A 71 14.21 5.36 16.52
N LYS A 72 15.18 4.45 16.70
CA LYS A 72 15.19 3.48 17.80
C LYS A 72 16.11 3.99 18.91
N ALA A 73 15.55 4.78 19.83
CA ALA A 73 16.28 5.37 20.95
C ALA A 73 15.40 5.36 22.21
N GLY A 74 15.42 4.27 22.95
CA GLY A 74 14.59 4.09 24.16
C GLY A 74 13.11 3.88 23.81
N GLN A 75 12.42 4.91 23.38
CA GLN A 75 11.11 4.80 22.71
C GLN A 75 11.30 4.92 21.20
N GLU A 76 10.61 4.08 20.43
CA GLU A 76 10.62 4.18 18.99
C GLU A 76 9.82 5.40 18.54
N THR A 77 10.41 6.23 17.68
CA THR A 77 9.78 7.38 17.07
C THR A 77 9.76 7.19 15.56
N GLU A 78 8.59 7.35 14.95
CA GLU A 78 8.42 7.27 13.51
C GLU A 78 8.16 8.66 12.91
N LEU A 79 8.90 8.99 11.85
CA LEU A 79 8.66 10.15 11.01
C LEU A 79 8.20 9.65 9.64
N ASN A 80 6.91 9.75 9.39
CA ASN A 80 6.30 9.29 8.16
C ASN A 80 6.25 10.44 7.14
N GLY A 81 7.04 10.34 6.08
CA GLY A 81 7.03 11.31 4.99
C GLY A 81 5.67 11.33 4.27
N ALA A 82 5.31 12.48 3.69
CA ALA A 82 4.07 12.64 2.95
C ALA A 82 4.08 11.86 1.60
N GLY A 83 5.25 11.76 0.98
CA GLY A 83 5.37 11.26 -0.40
C GLY A 83 5.08 12.34 -1.43
N PRO A 84 5.14 11.99 -2.73
CA PRO A 84 4.86 12.92 -3.81
C PRO A 84 3.37 13.17 -3.97
N ASP A 85 3.02 14.32 -4.53
CA ASP A 85 1.66 14.59 -4.98
C ASP A 85 1.32 13.70 -6.18
N ILE A 86 0.15 13.09 -6.15
CA ILE A 86 -0.33 12.18 -7.19
C ILE A 86 -1.40 12.93 -8.01
N PRO A 87 -1.10 13.31 -9.26
CA PRO A 87 -2.07 13.98 -10.11
C PRO A 87 -3.15 13.01 -10.60
N GLU A 88 -4.32 13.56 -10.97
CA GLU A 88 -5.43 12.74 -11.49
C GLU A 88 -5.02 11.93 -12.72
N SER A 89 -4.16 12.46 -13.58
CA SER A 89 -3.64 11.73 -14.74
C SER A 89 -2.84 10.46 -14.37
N ALA A 90 -2.19 10.44 -13.21
CA ALA A 90 -1.54 9.24 -12.71
C ALA A 90 -2.56 8.25 -12.12
N MET A 91 -3.62 8.75 -11.48
CA MET A 91 -4.73 7.90 -11.04
C MET A 91 -5.44 7.24 -12.22
N GLU A 92 -5.66 7.96 -13.32
CA GLU A 92 -6.23 7.41 -14.55
C GLU A 92 -5.34 6.29 -15.13
N GLN A 93 -4.01 6.43 -15.04
CA GLN A 93 -3.09 5.36 -15.46
C GLN A 93 -3.21 4.12 -14.56
N LEU A 94 -3.32 4.29 -13.24
CA LEU A 94 -3.55 3.18 -12.32
C LEU A 94 -4.87 2.48 -12.64
N GLU A 95 -5.92 3.22 -12.88
CA GLU A 95 -7.22 2.67 -13.28
C GLU A 95 -7.13 1.88 -14.59
N ALA A 96 -6.40 2.39 -15.57
CA ALA A 96 -6.16 1.68 -16.83
C ALA A 96 -5.32 0.39 -16.65
N GLN A 97 -4.47 0.33 -15.62
CA GLN A 97 -3.80 -0.92 -15.24
C GLN A 97 -4.79 -1.91 -14.63
N LEU A 98 -5.69 -1.44 -13.75
CA LEU A 98 -6.72 -2.28 -13.13
C LEU A 98 -7.76 -2.80 -14.13
N ASP A 99 -8.07 -2.05 -15.18
CA ASP A 99 -8.97 -2.49 -16.26
C ASP A 99 -8.45 -3.73 -17.03
N LYS A 100 -7.16 -4.05 -16.89
CA LYS A 100 -6.56 -5.26 -17.49
C LYS A 100 -6.77 -6.51 -16.65
N LEU A 101 -7.27 -6.35 -15.42
CA LEU A 101 -7.55 -7.49 -14.54
C LEU A 101 -8.75 -8.28 -15.07
N ALA A 102 -8.66 -9.59 -14.98
CA ALA A 102 -9.66 -10.52 -15.48
C ALA A 102 -10.32 -11.30 -14.32
N GLU A 103 -11.38 -12.03 -14.65
CA GLU A 103 -12.03 -12.95 -13.71
C GLU A 103 -11.02 -13.93 -13.10
N GLY A 104 -11.03 -14.03 -11.79
CA GLY A 104 -10.13 -14.89 -11.01
C GLY A 104 -8.81 -14.21 -10.60
N ASP A 105 -8.49 -13.02 -11.12
CA ASP A 105 -7.36 -12.25 -10.62
C ASP A 105 -7.63 -11.76 -9.18
N ILE A 106 -6.55 -11.51 -8.45
CA ILE A 106 -6.61 -11.01 -7.08
C ILE A 106 -5.97 -9.64 -7.02
N LEU A 107 -6.74 -8.63 -6.63
CA LEU A 107 -6.23 -7.28 -6.31
C LEU A 107 -6.10 -7.12 -4.81
N ILE A 108 -4.91 -6.74 -4.34
CA ILE A 108 -4.65 -6.46 -2.93
C ILE A 108 -4.43 -4.95 -2.75
N LEU A 109 -5.35 -4.29 -2.07
CA LEU A 109 -5.24 -2.88 -1.66
C LEU A 109 -4.70 -2.83 -0.24
N ALA A 110 -3.47 -2.37 -0.05
CA ALA A 110 -2.78 -2.41 1.23
C ALA A 110 -2.16 -1.06 1.61
N GLY A 111 -2.40 -0.64 2.83
CA GLY A 111 -1.82 0.57 3.41
C GLY A 111 -2.76 1.77 3.46
N SER A 112 -2.18 2.91 3.78
CA SER A 112 -2.88 4.19 3.85
C SER A 112 -2.94 4.88 2.49
N ILE A 113 -3.99 5.65 2.26
CA ILE A 113 -4.11 6.52 1.10
C ILE A 113 -3.21 7.75 1.33
N PRO A 114 -2.37 8.14 0.34
CA PRO A 114 -1.60 9.38 0.41
C PRO A 114 -2.48 10.60 0.62
N SER A 115 -1.98 11.60 1.35
CA SER A 115 -2.73 12.82 1.66
C SER A 115 -3.11 13.66 0.44
N SER A 116 -2.42 13.47 -0.68
CA SER A 116 -2.74 14.09 -1.98
C SER A 116 -3.95 13.49 -2.69
N LEU A 117 -4.44 12.34 -2.22
CA LEU A 117 -5.60 11.65 -2.80
C LEU A 117 -6.82 11.69 -1.86
N PRO A 118 -8.03 11.65 -2.41
CA PRO A 118 -9.25 11.53 -1.61
C PRO A 118 -9.24 10.24 -0.78
N GLN A 119 -9.78 10.30 0.44
CA GLN A 119 -9.94 9.12 1.30
C GLN A 119 -10.88 8.06 0.70
N THR A 120 -11.68 8.42 -0.30
CA THR A 120 -12.54 7.54 -1.09
C THR A 120 -11.83 6.81 -2.22
N THR A 121 -10.50 6.92 -2.32
CA THR A 121 -9.74 6.30 -3.42
C THR A 121 -9.95 4.80 -3.50
N TYR A 122 -9.94 4.06 -2.38
CA TYR A 122 -10.17 2.61 -2.39
C TYR A 122 -11.59 2.27 -2.85
N GLU A 123 -12.59 3.03 -2.42
CA GLU A 123 -13.98 2.88 -2.89
C GLU A 123 -14.06 3.06 -4.41
N ARG A 124 -13.40 4.11 -4.95
CA ARG A 124 -13.33 4.37 -6.40
C ARG A 124 -12.73 3.18 -7.16
N LEU A 125 -11.63 2.62 -6.67
CA LEU A 125 -10.97 1.47 -7.31
C LEU A 125 -11.83 0.19 -7.25
N LEU A 126 -12.50 -0.06 -6.12
CA LEU A 126 -13.37 -1.21 -5.96
C LEU A 126 -14.64 -1.11 -6.82
N ALA A 127 -15.27 0.07 -6.86
CA ALA A 127 -16.42 0.33 -7.72
C ALA A 127 -16.11 0.07 -9.20
N ARG A 128 -14.89 0.42 -9.64
CA ARG A 128 -14.44 0.18 -11.01
C ARG A 128 -14.36 -1.30 -11.36
N LEU A 129 -14.03 -2.14 -10.41
CA LEU A 129 -13.87 -3.59 -10.60
C LEU A 129 -15.15 -4.39 -10.34
N GLU A 130 -16.23 -3.73 -9.98
CA GLU A 130 -17.51 -4.40 -9.74
C GLU A 130 -17.99 -5.15 -10.99
N GLY A 131 -18.32 -6.43 -10.83
CA GLY A 131 -18.76 -7.27 -11.93
C GLY A 131 -17.65 -7.86 -12.82
N HIS A 132 -16.37 -7.54 -12.59
CA HIS A 132 -15.25 -8.08 -13.37
C HIS A 132 -14.78 -9.46 -12.90
N GLY A 133 -15.33 -9.99 -11.80
CA GLY A 133 -14.91 -11.29 -11.24
C GLY A 133 -13.53 -11.28 -10.58
N VAL A 134 -12.99 -10.08 -10.29
CA VAL A 134 -11.73 -9.91 -9.57
C VAL A 134 -11.95 -10.07 -8.07
N HIS A 135 -11.10 -10.84 -7.42
CA HIS A 135 -11.13 -10.98 -5.97
C HIS A 135 -10.36 -9.83 -5.31
N THR A 136 -11.03 -9.01 -4.54
CA THR A 136 -10.40 -7.87 -3.87
C THR A 136 -10.08 -8.17 -2.42
N VAL A 137 -8.85 -7.88 -2.01
CA VAL A 137 -8.36 -8.02 -0.62
C VAL A 137 -8.00 -6.64 -0.09
N VAL A 138 -8.50 -6.26 1.08
CA VAL A 138 -8.26 -4.93 1.64
C VAL A 138 -7.60 -5.02 3.01
N ASP A 139 -6.38 -4.49 3.12
CA ASP A 139 -5.63 -4.28 4.37
C ASP A 139 -5.51 -2.77 4.63
N ALA A 140 -6.58 -2.19 5.10
CA ALA A 140 -6.68 -0.78 5.44
C ALA A 140 -7.10 -0.59 6.90
N THR A 141 -6.98 0.63 7.40
CA THR A 141 -7.30 0.96 8.80
C THR A 141 -8.58 1.76 8.91
N ARG A 142 -9.30 1.60 10.03
CA ARG A 142 -10.43 2.45 10.45
C ARG A 142 -11.50 2.65 9.38
N ASP A 143 -11.83 3.92 9.13
CA ASP A 143 -12.91 4.32 8.23
C ASP A 143 -12.71 3.80 6.80
N LEU A 144 -11.46 3.72 6.32
CA LEU A 144 -11.16 3.15 5.00
C LEU A 144 -11.65 1.70 4.88
N LEU A 145 -11.52 0.92 5.96
CA LEU A 145 -11.96 -0.46 5.95
C LEU A 145 -13.49 -0.57 5.98
N VAL A 146 -14.14 0.27 6.78
CA VAL A 146 -15.62 0.31 6.87
C VAL A 146 -16.23 0.74 5.54
N ASN A 147 -15.66 1.77 4.92
CA ASN A 147 -16.16 2.35 3.68
C ASN A 147 -16.09 1.39 2.48
N VAL A 148 -15.18 0.42 2.50
CA VAL A 148 -15.07 -0.56 1.40
C VAL A 148 -16.00 -1.77 1.54
N LEU A 149 -16.61 -2.00 2.71
CA LEU A 149 -17.50 -3.15 2.93
C LEU A 149 -18.69 -3.23 1.97
N PRO A 150 -19.37 -2.11 1.58
CA PRO A 150 -20.45 -2.14 0.60
C PRO A 150 -20.04 -2.69 -0.78
N TYR A 151 -18.75 -2.69 -1.12
CA TYR A 151 -18.21 -3.24 -2.37
C TYR A 151 -17.88 -4.73 -2.29
N HIS A 152 -18.27 -5.40 -1.19
CA HIS A 152 -18.12 -6.84 -0.99
C HIS A 152 -16.71 -7.39 -1.25
N PRO A 153 -15.65 -6.84 -0.63
CA PRO A 153 -14.31 -7.39 -0.80
C PRO A 153 -14.28 -8.88 -0.42
N PHE A 154 -13.51 -9.65 -1.19
CA PHE A 154 -13.33 -11.09 -0.92
C PHE A 154 -12.73 -11.35 0.46
N LEU A 155 -11.78 -10.50 0.88
CA LEU A 155 -11.12 -10.59 2.19
C LEU A 155 -10.80 -9.21 2.72
N ILE A 156 -11.01 -9.01 4.00
CA ILE A 156 -10.49 -7.87 4.77
C ILE A 156 -9.55 -8.37 5.87
N LYS A 157 -8.53 -7.58 6.22
CA LYS A 157 -7.57 -7.95 7.26
C LYS A 157 -7.46 -6.87 8.35
N PRO A 158 -8.45 -6.72 9.22
CA PRO A 158 -8.33 -5.86 10.39
C PRO A 158 -7.42 -6.49 11.45
N ASN A 159 -6.73 -5.65 12.24
CA ASN A 159 -6.21 -6.09 13.53
C ASN A 159 -7.33 -6.11 14.58
N ASN A 160 -7.04 -6.58 15.82
CA ASN A 160 -8.03 -6.68 16.89
C ASN A 160 -8.67 -5.34 17.26
N HIS A 161 -7.92 -4.24 17.24
CA HIS A 161 -8.45 -2.89 17.52
C HIS A 161 -9.38 -2.41 16.41
N GLU A 162 -8.95 -2.54 15.16
CA GLU A 162 -9.73 -2.18 13.98
C GLU A 162 -11.03 -2.99 13.89
N LEU A 163 -10.95 -4.29 14.15
CA LEU A 163 -12.15 -5.14 14.19
C LEU A 163 -13.07 -4.73 15.35
N GLY A 164 -12.50 -4.41 16.52
CA GLY A 164 -13.24 -3.91 17.67
C GLY A 164 -14.02 -2.64 17.37
N GLU A 165 -13.41 -1.69 16.64
CA GLU A 165 -14.05 -0.46 16.18
C GLU A 165 -15.22 -0.77 15.22
N ILE A 166 -15.05 -1.70 14.27
CA ILE A 166 -16.09 -2.11 13.32
C ILE A 166 -17.31 -2.72 14.02
N VAL A 167 -17.07 -3.60 15.01
CA VAL A 167 -18.18 -4.32 15.68
C VAL A 167 -18.65 -3.63 16.96
N GLY A 168 -18.10 -2.47 17.32
CA GLY A 168 -18.45 -1.70 18.51
C GLY A 168 -18.10 -2.41 19.83
N LYS A 169 -17.03 -3.22 19.86
CA LYS A 169 -16.58 -3.99 21.01
C LYS A 169 -15.08 -3.85 21.24
N VAL A 170 -14.66 -3.86 22.51
CA VAL A 170 -13.22 -4.01 22.82
C VAL A 170 -12.86 -5.47 22.65
N LEU A 171 -12.00 -5.76 21.68
CA LEU A 171 -11.48 -7.10 21.43
C LEU A 171 -10.09 -7.20 22.05
N THR A 172 -9.94 -8.08 23.03
CA THR A 172 -8.64 -8.48 23.57
C THR A 172 -8.17 -9.73 22.85
N SER A 173 -6.88 -9.80 22.53
CA SER A 173 -6.29 -11.01 21.97
C SER A 173 -6.19 -12.06 23.09
N ASP A 174 -6.99 -13.04 23.06
CA ASP A 174 -6.77 -14.31 23.75
C ASP A 174 -6.58 -15.41 22.70
#